data_32e9cf5375116ceb9d015e8674605ce0
#
_entry.id   32e9cf5375116ceb9d015e8674605ce0
#
_cell.length_a   1.000
_cell.length_b   1.000
_cell.length_c   1.000
_cell.angle_alpha   90.00
_cell.angle_beta   90.00
_cell.angle_gamma   90.00
#
_symmetry.space_group_name_H-M   'P 1'
#
loop_
_entity.id
_entity.type
_entity.pdbx_description
1 polymer ?
#
loop_
_entity_poly.entity_id
_entity_poly.type
_entity_poly.pdbx_seq_one_letter_code
_entity_poly.pdbx_strand_id
1 'polypeptide(L)'
;MKTDMRYRMLGRTGLMVSEIGLGAEWLERHSAEEVKAVVDRCEEAGINILDCWMPEPKVRSNIGAAIRGRRERWIIQGHLGATWQNGQYVRTREMKWVKEAFADLLARLETDYIDLGMLHFVDEVREFHQVMEGEFYAYAAELKAQGVIRHIGMSTHNPEVAALAAKSGKIEMLLFSVNPAFDMLPASEDMTEYFREDYGEGLGGIAPERAQLYSLCEQLGVGMTVMKGYAGGRLFSAESSPFKTALTPVQCIHYALTRPAVASILAGFDTPEHVDSAVAYETATEEEKDYASVLAKAPAHAYYGQCTYCGHCAPCPKGIDIAMVNKLCDLAKMQPEVPAALRAHYEGLSANGGDCISCKSCEERCPFGVPVSEKMREAHRLFEGAGR
;
A
#
# COMPACT_ATOMS: atom_id res chain seq x y z
N MET A 1 13.50 8.10 -23.58
CA MET A 1 13.80 9.13 -22.57
C MET A 1 14.14 8.40 -21.27
N LYS A 2 15.09 8.90 -20.49
CA LYS A 2 15.33 8.38 -19.13
C LYS A 2 14.12 8.78 -18.30
N THR A 3 13.41 7.83 -17.75
CA THR A 3 12.28 8.10 -16.85
C THR A 3 12.84 8.44 -15.48
N ASP A 4 12.23 9.39 -14.78
CA ASP A 4 12.58 9.73 -13.39
C ASP A 4 11.93 8.76 -12.39
N MET A 5 11.24 7.71 -12.89
CA MET A 5 10.55 6.70 -12.10
C MET A 5 11.48 6.03 -11.08
N ARG A 6 11.09 6.06 -9.82
CA ARG A 6 11.78 5.37 -8.74
C ARG A 6 11.18 3.99 -8.50
N TYR A 7 12.03 3.09 -8.02
CA TYR A 7 11.65 1.71 -7.76
C TYR A 7 11.95 1.34 -6.33
N ARG A 8 11.08 0.51 -5.74
CA ARG A 8 11.25 -0.03 -4.39
C ARG A 8 11.23 -1.54 -4.39
N MET A 9 11.94 -2.13 -3.47
CA MET A 9 11.87 -3.56 -3.20
C MET A 9 10.50 -3.90 -2.60
N LEU A 10 9.77 -4.84 -3.18
CA LEU A 10 8.51 -5.32 -2.65
C LEU A 10 8.76 -6.36 -1.54
N GLY A 11 9.02 -5.88 -0.34
CA GLY A 11 9.33 -6.73 0.81
C GLY A 11 10.46 -7.73 0.51
N ARG A 12 10.26 -8.98 0.91
CA ARG A 12 11.21 -10.10 0.70
C ARG A 12 11.06 -10.82 -0.63
N THR A 13 10.21 -10.35 -1.55
CA THR A 13 9.99 -11.01 -2.85
C THR A 13 11.19 -10.91 -3.80
N GLY A 14 12.09 -9.95 -3.58
CA GLY A 14 13.18 -9.66 -4.50
C GLY A 14 12.76 -8.86 -5.74
N LEU A 15 11.49 -8.52 -5.89
CA LEU A 15 10.98 -7.75 -7.02
C LEU A 15 11.15 -6.25 -6.78
N MET A 16 11.74 -5.56 -7.76
CA MET A 16 11.81 -4.10 -7.80
C MET A 16 10.60 -3.55 -8.57
N VAL A 17 9.67 -2.93 -7.86
CA VAL A 17 8.45 -2.36 -8.41
C VAL A 17 8.54 -0.84 -8.49
N SER A 18 7.96 -0.23 -9.53
CA SER A 18 7.82 1.21 -9.63
C SER A 18 6.95 1.77 -8.50
N GLU A 19 7.30 2.94 -7.96
CA GLU A 19 6.51 3.60 -6.89
C GLU A 19 5.05 3.81 -7.28
N ILE A 20 4.80 3.99 -8.59
CA ILE A 20 3.47 4.08 -9.18
C ILE A 20 3.24 2.86 -10.06
N GLY A 21 2.09 2.23 -9.93
CA GLY A 21 1.66 1.07 -10.70
C GLY A 21 0.29 1.30 -11.34
N LEU A 22 -0.06 0.42 -12.27
CA LEU A 22 -1.35 0.44 -12.97
C LEU A 22 -2.36 -0.46 -12.24
N GLY A 23 -3.39 0.14 -11.63
CA GLY A 23 -4.61 -0.55 -11.21
C GLY A 23 -5.58 -0.59 -12.39
N ALA A 24 -5.74 -1.76 -13.01
CA ALA A 24 -6.40 -1.85 -14.32
C ALA A 24 -7.94 -1.94 -14.25
N GLU A 25 -8.57 -1.78 -13.09
CA GLU A 25 -10.03 -1.88 -12.91
C GLU A 25 -10.81 -0.99 -13.87
N TRP A 26 -10.38 0.25 -14.04
CA TRP A 26 -11.08 1.24 -14.88
C TRP A 26 -11.01 0.93 -16.37
N LEU A 27 -10.05 0.10 -16.80
CA LEU A 27 -9.87 -0.29 -18.21
C LEU A 27 -11.00 -1.19 -18.73
N GLU A 28 -11.87 -1.74 -17.87
CA GLU A 28 -13.06 -2.49 -18.31
C GLU A 28 -14.01 -1.69 -19.21
N ARG A 29 -13.99 -0.36 -19.07
CA ARG A 29 -14.88 0.55 -19.80
C ARG A 29 -14.39 0.92 -21.20
N HIS A 30 -13.15 0.54 -21.51
CA HIS A 30 -12.40 1.06 -22.65
C HIS A 30 -12.29 0.07 -23.81
N SER A 31 -12.05 0.62 -25.00
CA SER A 31 -11.70 -0.14 -26.20
C SER A 31 -10.28 -0.71 -26.09
N ALA A 32 -9.93 -1.64 -26.97
CA ALA A 32 -8.58 -2.19 -27.02
C ALA A 32 -7.51 -1.13 -27.34
N GLU A 33 -7.84 -0.15 -28.18
CA GLU A 33 -6.97 0.96 -28.54
C GLU A 33 -6.70 1.89 -27.36
N GLU A 34 -7.74 2.21 -26.57
CA GLU A 34 -7.61 3.04 -25.37
C GLU A 34 -6.82 2.33 -24.28
N VAL A 35 -7.11 1.04 -24.02
CA VAL A 35 -6.32 0.21 -23.09
C VAL A 35 -4.85 0.18 -23.51
N LYS A 36 -4.59 -0.03 -24.81
CA LYS A 36 -3.21 -0.02 -25.32
C LYS A 36 -2.53 1.34 -25.10
N ALA A 37 -3.22 2.45 -25.34
CA ALA A 37 -2.66 3.79 -25.16
C ALA A 37 -2.27 4.04 -23.69
N VAL A 38 -3.10 3.62 -22.72
CA VAL A 38 -2.78 3.72 -21.30
C VAL A 38 -1.59 2.84 -20.92
N VAL A 39 -1.57 1.57 -21.35
CA VAL A 39 -0.48 0.63 -21.09
C VAL A 39 0.85 1.12 -21.69
N ASP A 40 0.82 1.59 -22.94
CA ASP A 40 2.01 2.16 -23.61
C ASP A 40 2.53 3.38 -22.83
N ARG A 41 1.64 4.28 -22.42
CA ARG A 41 2.04 5.46 -21.64
C ARG A 41 2.61 5.10 -20.28
N CYS A 42 2.06 4.08 -19.60
CA CYS A 42 2.62 3.55 -18.36
C CYS A 42 4.06 3.05 -18.58
N GLU A 43 4.29 2.25 -19.63
CA GLU A 43 5.61 1.71 -19.94
C GLU A 43 6.62 2.81 -20.28
N GLU A 44 6.21 3.81 -21.07
CA GLU A 44 7.03 4.99 -21.40
C GLU A 44 7.42 5.78 -20.15
N ALA A 45 6.53 5.83 -19.14
CA ALA A 45 6.79 6.46 -17.84
C ALA A 45 7.66 5.63 -16.91
N GLY A 46 7.96 4.36 -17.25
CA GLY A 46 8.75 3.45 -16.42
C GLY A 46 7.93 2.66 -15.40
N ILE A 47 6.60 2.67 -15.50
CA ILE A 47 5.73 1.81 -14.67
C ILE A 47 5.93 0.37 -15.09
N ASN A 48 6.19 -0.51 -14.11
CA ASN A 48 6.46 -1.92 -14.35
C ASN A 48 5.58 -2.90 -13.55
N ILE A 49 4.60 -2.40 -12.81
CA ILE A 49 3.67 -3.24 -12.05
C ILE A 49 2.22 -2.96 -12.46
N LEU A 50 1.45 -4.02 -12.63
CA LEU A 50 0.07 -4.04 -13.09
C LEU A 50 -0.77 -4.95 -12.18
N ASP A 51 -1.90 -4.45 -11.68
CA ASP A 51 -2.92 -5.25 -11.02
C ASP A 51 -4.07 -5.57 -11.97
N CYS A 52 -4.31 -6.88 -12.18
CA CYS A 52 -5.37 -7.42 -13.01
C CYS A 52 -6.30 -8.31 -12.19
N TRP A 53 -7.04 -7.72 -11.25
CA TRP A 53 -7.98 -8.49 -10.43
C TRP A 53 -9.29 -8.82 -11.16
N MET A 54 -9.71 -7.96 -12.10
CA MET A 54 -10.99 -8.07 -12.79
C MET A 54 -11.07 -9.35 -13.60
N PRO A 55 -12.18 -10.11 -13.48
CA PRO A 55 -12.36 -11.34 -14.24
C PRO A 55 -13.05 -11.10 -15.61
N GLU A 56 -13.43 -9.87 -15.95
CA GLU A 56 -14.12 -9.56 -17.20
C GLU A 56 -13.24 -9.94 -18.39
N PRO A 57 -13.76 -10.77 -19.33
CA PRO A 57 -12.95 -11.37 -20.39
C PRO A 57 -12.34 -10.37 -21.37
N LYS A 58 -13.06 -9.30 -21.71
CA LYS A 58 -12.61 -8.31 -22.69
C LYS A 58 -11.42 -7.52 -22.17
N VAL A 59 -11.48 -7.02 -20.91
CA VAL A 59 -10.38 -6.23 -20.33
C VAL A 59 -9.12 -7.07 -20.20
N ARG A 60 -9.22 -8.33 -19.76
CA ARG A 60 -8.07 -9.25 -19.72
C ARG A 60 -7.43 -9.44 -21.08
N SER A 61 -8.25 -9.66 -22.12
CA SER A 61 -7.78 -9.83 -23.50
C SER A 61 -7.14 -8.53 -24.05
N ASN A 62 -7.71 -7.37 -23.73
CA ASN A 62 -7.17 -6.08 -24.15
C ASN A 62 -5.80 -5.81 -23.49
N ILE A 63 -5.66 -6.12 -22.20
CA ILE A 63 -4.39 -6.01 -21.49
C ILE A 63 -3.36 -6.97 -22.08
N GLY A 64 -3.73 -8.26 -22.30
CA GLY A 64 -2.83 -9.24 -22.90
C GLY A 64 -2.34 -8.79 -24.28
N ALA A 65 -3.24 -8.30 -25.12
CA ALA A 65 -2.87 -7.73 -26.43
C ALA A 65 -1.95 -6.50 -26.31
N ALA A 66 -2.19 -5.64 -25.32
CA ALA A 66 -1.37 -4.44 -25.09
C ALA A 66 0.06 -4.76 -24.65
N ILE A 67 0.25 -5.82 -23.86
CA ILE A 67 1.60 -6.23 -23.36
C ILE A 67 2.28 -7.31 -24.22
N ARG A 68 1.66 -7.73 -25.32
CA ARG A 68 2.18 -8.79 -26.21
C ARG A 68 3.60 -8.48 -26.69
N GLY A 69 4.52 -9.46 -26.52
CA GLY A 69 5.94 -9.33 -26.88
C GLY A 69 6.78 -8.52 -25.89
N ARG A 70 6.19 -8.09 -24.77
CA ARG A 70 6.88 -7.34 -23.70
C ARG A 70 6.37 -7.71 -22.28
N ARG A 71 5.78 -8.92 -22.15
CA ARG A 71 5.25 -9.45 -20.90
C ARG A 71 6.28 -9.41 -19.75
N GLU A 72 7.52 -9.69 -20.04
CA GLU A 72 8.64 -9.73 -19.09
C GLU A 72 9.00 -8.36 -18.50
N ARG A 73 8.50 -7.27 -19.07
CA ARG A 73 8.68 -5.92 -18.52
C ARG A 73 7.69 -5.60 -17.40
N TRP A 74 6.67 -6.46 -17.23
CA TRP A 74 5.59 -6.26 -16.29
C TRP A 74 5.60 -7.26 -15.16
N ILE A 75 5.52 -6.76 -13.93
CA ILE A 75 5.20 -7.54 -12.74
C ILE A 75 3.69 -7.54 -12.61
N ILE A 76 3.06 -8.70 -12.81
CA ILE A 76 1.60 -8.79 -12.84
C ILE A 76 1.06 -9.40 -11.55
N GLN A 77 0.14 -8.67 -10.90
CA GLN A 77 -0.74 -9.20 -9.86
C GLN A 77 -1.97 -9.82 -10.53
N GLY A 78 -2.12 -11.14 -10.43
CA GLY A 78 -3.26 -11.89 -10.90
C GLY A 78 -4.00 -12.54 -9.74
N HIS A 79 -5.33 -12.51 -9.77
CA HIS A 79 -6.14 -12.86 -8.60
C HIS A 79 -6.81 -14.23 -8.74
N LEU A 80 -6.66 -15.07 -7.69
CA LEU A 80 -7.40 -16.32 -7.50
C LEU A 80 -8.68 -16.04 -6.72
N GLY A 81 -9.82 -16.50 -7.21
CA GLY A 81 -11.12 -16.34 -6.56
C GLY A 81 -11.95 -15.16 -7.06
N ALA A 82 -11.42 -14.36 -8.00
CA ALA A 82 -12.19 -13.43 -8.83
C ALA A 82 -12.61 -14.14 -10.11
N THR A 83 -13.90 -14.34 -10.33
CA THR A 83 -14.43 -15.15 -11.44
C THR A 83 -15.49 -14.37 -12.20
N TRP A 84 -15.67 -14.71 -13.49
CA TRP A 84 -16.72 -14.17 -14.34
C TRP A 84 -17.77 -15.23 -14.56
N GLN A 85 -18.97 -15.03 -14.03
CA GLN A 85 -20.05 -16.00 -14.12
C GLN A 85 -21.35 -15.29 -14.53
N ASN A 86 -22.04 -15.85 -15.53
CA ASN A 86 -23.31 -15.28 -16.02
C ASN A 86 -23.22 -13.79 -16.40
N GLY A 87 -22.09 -13.35 -16.95
CA GLY A 87 -21.90 -11.97 -17.40
C GLY A 87 -21.60 -10.97 -16.28
N GLN A 88 -21.15 -11.44 -15.12
CA GLN A 88 -20.82 -10.57 -13.98
C GLN A 88 -19.66 -11.13 -13.13
N TYR A 89 -19.03 -10.24 -12.37
CA TYR A 89 -18.05 -10.61 -11.36
C TYR A 89 -18.70 -11.41 -10.22
N VAL A 90 -18.05 -12.50 -9.85
CA VAL A 90 -18.41 -13.31 -8.68
C VAL A 90 -17.14 -13.66 -7.90
N ARG A 91 -17.10 -13.25 -6.61
CA ARG A 91 -16.09 -13.74 -5.68
C ARG A 91 -16.45 -15.15 -5.22
N THR A 92 -15.55 -16.11 -5.34
CA THR A 92 -15.80 -17.49 -4.94
C THR A 92 -14.57 -18.19 -4.38
N ARG A 93 -14.80 -19.21 -3.55
CA ARG A 93 -13.80 -20.19 -3.08
C ARG A 93 -14.03 -21.58 -3.66
N GLU A 94 -15.05 -21.74 -4.48
CA GLU A 94 -15.34 -23.00 -5.16
C GLU A 94 -14.24 -23.33 -6.18
N MET A 95 -13.46 -24.37 -5.90
CA MET A 95 -12.20 -24.66 -6.61
C MET A 95 -12.37 -24.90 -8.11
N LYS A 96 -13.53 -25.42 -8.54
CA LYS A 96 -13.83 -25.56 -9.97
C LYS A 96 -13.74 -24.18 -10.67
N TRP A 97 -14.48 -23.20 -10.17
CA TRP A 97 -14.52 -21.85 -10.74
C TRP A 97 -13.20 -21.12 -10.58
N VAL A 98 -12.52 -21.31 -9.43
CA VAL A 98 -11.20 -20.70 -9.18
C VAL A 98 -10.18 -21.16 -10.22
N LYS A 99 -10.12 -22.47 -10.48
CA LYS A 99 -9.18 -23.04 -11.47
C LYS A 99 -9.50 -22.60 -12.89
N GLU A 100 -10.78 -22.63 -13.27
CA GLU A 100 -11.22 -22.18 -14.60
C GLU A 100 -10.90 -20.69 -14.83
N ALA A 101 -11.21 -19.81 -13.86
CA ALA A 101 -10.96 -18.38 -13.96
C ALA A 101 -9.47 -18.02 -13.96
N PHE A 102 -8.64 -18.79 -13.26
CA PHE A 102 -7.20 -18.57 -13.26
C PHE A 102 -6.56 -19.04 -14.58
N ALA A 103 -7.01 -20.15 -15.14
CA ALA A 103 -6.61 -20.59 -16.46
C ALA A 103 -7.04 -19.59 -17.56
N ASP A 104 -8.26 -19.01 -17.47
CA ASP A 104 -8.73 -17.94 -18.34
C ASP A 104 -7.86 -16.68 -18.23
N LEU A 105 -7.45 -16.29 -17.00
CA LEU A 105 -6.53 -15.17 -16.78
C LEU A 105 -5.23 -15.35 -17.56
N LEU A 106 -4.57 -16.50 -17.40
CA LEU A 106 -3.31 -16.79 -18.09
C LEU A 106 -3.49 -16.80 -19.62
N ALA A 107 -4.55 -17.45 -20.11
CA ALA A 107 -4.83 -17.53 -21.54
C ALA A 107 -5.07 -16.15 -22.18
N ARG A 108 -5.84 -15.27 -21.50
CA ARG A 108 -6.15 -13.94 -22.02
C ARG A 108 -4.99 -12.96 -21.91
N LEU A 109 -4.17 -13.10 -20.87
CA LEU A 109 -2.93 -12.32 -20.75
C LEU A 109 -1.80 -12.86 -21.66
N GLU A 110 -2.04 -13.96 -22.37
CA GLU A 110 -1.08 -14.64 -23.24
C GLU A 110 0.24 -14.93 -22.52
N THR A 111 0.14 -15.48 -21.29
CA THR A 111 1.29 -15.80 -20.44
C THR A 111 1.11 -17.15 -19.77
N ASP A 112 2.21 -17.80 -19.40
CA ASP A 112 2.25 -19.05 -18.67
C ASP A 112 2.55 -18.88 -17.17
N TYR A 113 2.77 -17.64 -16.73
CA TYR A 113 3.05 -17.32 -15.32
C TYR A 113 2.50 -15.95 -14.89
N ILE A 114 2.28 -15.83 -13.57
CA ILE A 114 1.97 -14.60 -12.87
C ILE A 114 3.04 -14.33 -11.80
N ASP A 115 3.52 -13.10 -11.69
CA ASP A 115 4.55 -12.75 -10.71
C ASP A 115 4.00 -12.79 -9.28
N LEU A 116 2.79 -12.25 -9.08
CA LEU A 116 2.13 -12.13 -7.78
C LEU A 116 0.74 -12.76 -7.87
N GLY A 117 0.59 -14.00 -7.39
CA GLY A 117 -0.71 -14.68 -7.30
C GLY A 117 -1.44 -14.28 -6.03
N MET A 118 -2.50 -13.50 -6.18
CA MET A 118 -3.23 -12.89 -5.07
C MET A 118 -4.38 -13.77 -4.60
N LEU A 119 -4.43 -14.13 -3.32
CA LEU A 119 -5.64 -14.67 -2.70
C LEU A 119 -6.64 -13.53 -2.60
N HIS A 120 -7.70 -13.57 -3.46
CA HIS A 120 -8.55 -12.43 -3.72
C HIS A 120 -9.54 -12.14 -2.60
N PHE A 121 -9.51 -10.90 -2.09
CA PHE A 121 -10.51 -10.27 -1.24
C PHE A 121 -10.89 -11.14 -0.03
N VAL A 122 -10.01 -11.22 0.95
CA VAL A 122 -10.21 -11.95 2.22
C VAL A 122 -10.31 -10.90 3.33
N ASP A 123 -11.52 -10.57 3.77
CA ASP A 123 -11.78 -9.50 4.75
C ASP A 123 -12.32 -10.00 6.09
N GLU A 124 -12.79 -11.26 6.15
CA GLU A 124 -13.29 -11.87 7.37
C GLU A 124 -12.23 -12.77 8.01
N VAL A 125 -12.03 -12.66 9.32
CA VAL A 125 -11.07 -13.50 10.08
C VAL A 125 -11.38 -14.99 9.94
N ARG A 126 -12.66 -15.35 9.98
CA ARG A 126 -13.10 -16.73 9.80
C ARG A 126 -12.76 -17.24 8.39
N GLU A 127 -13.03 -16.43 7.36
CA GLU A 127 -12.71 -16.79 5.98
C GLU A 127 -11.19 -16.94 5.79
N PHE A 128 -10.39 -16.07 6.44
CA PHE A 128 -8.93 -16.17 6.41
C PHE A 128 -8.45 -17.57 6.83
N HIS A 129 -8.93 -18.07 7.97
CA HIS A 129 -8.56 -19.44 8.42
C HIS A 129 -9.01 -20.51 7.43
N GLN A 130 -10.23 -20.44 6.90
CA GLN A 130 -10.73 -21.38 5.91
C GLN A 130 -9.88 -21.37 4.62
N VAL A 131 -9.50 -20.19 4.15
CA VAL A 131 -8.66 -20.02 2.96
C VAL A 131 -7.25 -20.58 3.20
N MET A 132 -6.63 -20.24 4.34
CA MET A 132 -5.22 -20.58 4.62
C MET A 132 -4.99 -22.05 5.02
N GLU A 133 -6.02 -22.73 5.51
CA GLU A 133 -5.97 -24.13 5.94
C GLU A 133 -6.60 -25.10 4.92
N GLY A 134 -7.33 -24.56 3.93
CA GLY A 134 -8.10 -25.30 2.96
C GLY A 134 -7.42 -25.49 1.60
N GLU A 135 -8.22 -26.04 0.68
CA GLU A 135 -7.81 -26.34 -0.71
C GLU A 135 -7.40 -25.09 -1.50
N PHE A 136 -7.92 -23.93 -1.11
CA PHE A 136 -7.66 -22.67 -1.82
C PHE A 136 -6.18 -22.27 -1.72
N TYR A 137 -5.63 -22.23 -0.51
CA TYR A 137 -4.21 -21.97 -0.32
C TYR A 137 -3.34 -23.12 -0.85
N ALA A 138 -3.77 -24.38 -0.66
CA ALA A 138 -3.05 -25.54 -1.19
C ALA A 138 -2.87 -25.43 -2.71
N TYR A 139 -3.90 -25.01 -3.43
CA TYR A 139 -3.82 -24.75 -4.88
C TYR A 139 -2.86 -23.63 -5.24
N ALA A 140 -2.90 -22.51 -4.54
CA ALA A 140 -1.93 -21.41 -4.76
C ALA A 140 -0.49 -21.88 -4.52
N ALA A 141 -0.26 -22.69 -3.47
CA ALA A 141 1.04 -23.25 -3.16
C ALA A 141 1.52 -24.26 -4.23
N GLU A 142 0.60 -25.06 -4.80
CA GLU A 142 0.88 -25.94 -5.93
C GLU A 142 1.29 -25.15 -7.17
N LEU A 143 0.54 -24.10 -7.53
CA LEU A 143 0.89 -23.22 -8.65
C LEU A 143 2.26 -22.55 -8.45
N LYS A 144 2.59 -22.17 -7.21
CA LYS A 144 3.92 -21.64 -6.90
C LYS A 144 5.01 -22.70 -7.06
N ALA A 145 4.79 -23.90 -6.60
CA ALA A 145 5.75 -25.01 -6.77
C ALA A 145 6.00 -25.35 -8.26
N GLN A 146 4.99 -25.18 -9.11
CA GLN A 146 5.07 -25.36 -10.56
C GLN A 146 5.68 -24.15 -11.30
N GLY A 147 5.91 -23.01 -10.62
CA GLY A 147 6.42 -21.79 -11.22
C GLY A 147 5.37 -20.97 -11.98
N VAL A 148 4.10 -21.36 -11.94
CA VAL A 148 2.98 -20.63 -12.55
C VAL A 148 2.66 -19.36 -11.77
N ILE A 149 2.85 -19.37 -10.46
CA ILE A 149 2.87 -18.19 -9.60
C ILE A 149 4.27 -18.09 -8.98
N ARG A 150 4.90 -16.92 -9.04
CA ARG A 150 6.23 -16.70 -8.43
C ARG A 150 6.14 -16.44 -6.94
N HIS A 151 5.20 -15.59 -6.53
CA HIS A 151 4.97 -15.21 -5.13
C HIS A 151 3.48 -15.27 -4.81
N ILE A 152 3.15 -15.59 -3.56
CA ILE A 152 1.77 -15.62 -3.08
C ILE A 152 1.52 -14.36 -2.27
N GLY A 153 0.53 -13.59 -2.70
CA GLY A 153 0.01 -12.42 -2.00
C GLY A 153 -1.43 -12.61 -1.54
N MET A 154 -1.94 -11.62 -0.83
CA MET A 154 -3.35 -11.55 -0.43
C MET A 154 -3.87 -10.14 -0.61
N SER A 155 -5.11 -9.98 -1.12
CA SER A 155 -5.80 -8.70 -1.09
C SER A 155 -6.84 -8.67 0.02
N THR A 156 -6.80 -7.60 0.81
CA THR A 156 -7.73 -7.38 1.92
C THR A 156 -7.87 -5.89 2.22
N HIS A 157 -9.01 -5.49 2.80
CA HIS A 157 -9.26 -4.15 3.31
C HIS A 157 -9.19 -4.12 4.84
N ASN A 158 -9.30 -5.29 5.49
CA ASN A 158 -9.31 -5.42 6.93
C ASN A 158 -7.87 -5.51 7.49
N PRO A 159 -7.42 -4.56 8.33
CA PRO A 159 -6.08 -4.58 8.92
C PRO A 159 -5.84 -5.77 9.86
N GLU A 160 -6.87 -6.34 10.48
CA GLU A 160 -6.73 -7.54 11.31
C GLU A 160 -6.39 -8.77 10.46
N VAL A 161 -7.10 -8.98 9.35
CA VAL A 161 -6.81 -10.06 8.39
C VAL A 161 -5.43 -9.88 7.76
N ALA A 162 -5.09 -8.64 7.39
CA ALA A 162 -3.76 -8.33 6.85
C ALA A 162 -2.64 -8.67 7.84
N ALA A 163 -2.84 -8.39 9.14
CA ALA A 163 -1.88 -8.74 10.19
C ALA A 163 -1.75 -10.25 10.39
N LEU A 164 -2.85 -11.00 10.34
CA LEU A 164 -2.83 -12.46 10.37
C LEU A 164 -2.08 -13.03 9.14
N ALA A 165 -2.33 -12.49 7.95
CA ALA A 165 -1.65 -12.89 6.73
C ALA A 165 -0.14 -12.65 6.82
N ALA A 166 0.29 -11.48 7.27
CA ALA A 166 1.71 -11.16 7.46
C ALA A 166 2.40 -12.11 8.47
N LYS A 167 1.74 -12.40 9.60
CA LYS A 167 2.26 -13.30 10.64
C LYS A 167 2.29 -14.78 10.22
N SER A 168 1.49 -15.18 9.23
CA SER A 168 1.42 -16.59 8.78
C SER A 168 2.75 -17.13 8.23
N GLY A 169 3.65 -16.24 7.80
CA GLY A 169 4.87 -16.60 7.08
C GLY A 169 4.64 -17.14 5.66
N LYS A 170 3.39 -17.37 5.29
CA LYS A 170 2.96 -17.95 4.01
C LYS A 170 2.65 -16.92 2.93
N ILE A 171 2.30 -15.68 3.34
CA ILE A 171 2.00 -14.56 2.45
C ILE A 171 3.24 -13.66 2.36
N GLU A 172 3.65 -13.34 1.14
CA GLU A 172 4.90 -12.63 0.84
C GLU A 172 4.68 -11.14 0.62
N MET A 173 3.46 -10.77 0.19
CA MET A 173 3.06 -9.38 0.00
C MET A 173 1.55 -9.21 0.17
N LEU A 174 1.12 -7.99 0.42
CA LEU A 174 -0.28 -7.60 0.55
C LEU A 174 -0.67 -6.56 -0.51
N LEU A 175 -1.86 -6.68 -1.06
CA LEU A 175 -2.57 -5.59 -1.71
C LEU A 175 -3.56 -5.03 -0.69
N PHE A 176 -3.31 -3.83 -0.20
CA PHE A 176 -4.05 -3.25 0.92
C PHE A 176 -4.57 -1.84 0.60
N SER A 177 -5.72 -1.49 1.16
CA SER A 177 -6.33 -0.18 0.96
C SER A 177 -5.67 0.87 1.87
N VAL A 178 -4.92 1.82 1.28
CA VAL A 178 -4.21 2.87 2.01
C VAL A 178 -4.54 4.23 1.43
N ASN A 179 -5.13 5.09 2.23
CA ASN A 179 -5.30 6.51 1.97
C ASN A 179 -5.66 7.20 3.30
N PRO A 180 -5.55 8.54 3.42
CA PRO A 180 -5.79 9.21 4.69
C PRO A 180 -7.21 9.06 5.24
N ALA A 181 -8.21 8.85 4.38
CA ALA A 181 -9.59 8.65 4.82
C ALA A 181 -9.79 7.25 5.43
N PHE A 182 -9.30 6.21 4.77
CA PHE A 182 -9.43 4.84 5.26
C PHE A 182 -8.56 4.58 6.49
N ASP A 183 -7.42 5.25 6.57
CA ASP A 183 -6.50 5.09 7.69
C ASP A 183 -7.07 5.59 9.02
N MET A 184 -8.09 6.45 9.00
CA MET A 184 -8.80 6.86 10.22
C MET A 184 -9.78 5.81 10.75
N LEU A 185 -10.18 4.85 9.92
CA LEU A 185 -11.24 3.90 10.26
C LEU A 185 -10.67 2.66 10.96
N PRO A 186 -11.38 2.14 11.98
CA PRO A 186 -11.01 0.90 12.65
C PRO A 186 -11.10 -0.31 11.71
N ALA A 187 -10.63 -1.45 12.17
CA ALA A 187 -10.79 -2.71 11.47
C ALA A 187 -12.28 -3.03 11.28
N SER A 188 -12.66 -3.47 10.09
CA SER A 188 -14.02 -3.90 9.77
C SER A 188 -14.01 -5.04 8.77
N GLU A 189 -14.90 -6.00 8.94
CA GLU A 189 -15.19 -7.06 7.97
C GLU A 189 -16.14 -6.56 6.86
N ASP A 190 -16.81 -5.43 7.08
CA ASP A 190 -17.70 -4.79 6.11
C ASP A 190 -16.97 -3.68 5.34
N MET A 191 -16.60 -3.95 4.09
CA MET A 191 -15.94 -3.00 3.21
C MET A 191 -16.78 -1.74 2.95
N THR A 192 -18.10 -1.79 3.07
CA THR A 192 -18.96 -0.63 2.81
C THR A 192 -18.74 0.49 3.82
N GLU A 193 -18.26 0.16 5.03
CA GLU A 193 -17.87 1.12 6.05
C GLU A 193 -16.81 2.12 5.58
N TYR A 194 -15.90 1.69 4.69
CA TYR A 194 -14.85 2.57 4.15
C TYR A 194 -15.36 3.60 3.15
N PHE A 195 -16.57 3.41 2.61
CA PHE A 195 -17.18 4.30 1.61
C PHE A 195 -18.33 5.13 2.15
N ARG A 196 -18.57 5.11 3.46
CA ARG A 196 -19.60 5.95 4.09
C ARG A 196 -19.35 7.43 3.80
N GLU A 197 -20.42 8.19 3.58
CA GLU A 197 -20.33 9.63 3.35
C GLU A 197 -20.05 10.39 4.65
N ASP A 198 -20.53 9.85 5.78
CA ASP A 198 -20.40 10.45 7.10
C ASP A 198 -19.44 9.61 7.96
N TYR A 199 -18.36 10.21 8.38
CA TYR A 199 -17.43 9.66 9.36
C TYR A 199 -17.80 10.21 10.74
N GLY A 200 -17.93 9.33 11.72
CA GLY A 200 -18.31 9.71 13.09
C GLY A 200 -17.38 10.77 13.69
N GLU A 201 -17.92 11.56 14.62
CA GLU A 201 -17.11 12.54 15.37
C GLU A 201 -15.96 11.85 16.13
N GLY A 202 -14.83 12.55 16.27
CA GLY A 202 -13.68 12.09 17.03
C GLY A 202 -12.71 11.20 16.26
N LEU A 203 -12.96 10.88 14.98
CA LEU A 203 -11.96 10.23 14.13
C LEU A 203 -10.92 11.26 13.67
N GLY A 204 -9.66 10.88 13.76
CA GLY A 204 -8.53 11.68 13.31
C GLY A 204 -7.23 10.89 13.44
N GLY A 205 -6.28 11.16 12.54
CA GLY A 205 -5.03 10.39 12.48
C GLY A 205 -5.21 8.95 11.99
N ILE A 206 -4.19 8.14 12.15
CA ILE A 206 -4.18 6.74 11.69
C ILE A 206 -4.73 5.86 12.83
N ALA A 207 -5.70 5.01 12.52
CA ALA A 207 -6.19 4.01 13.48
C ALA A 207 -5.06 3.12 13.96
N PRO A 208 -4.99 2.79 15.26
CA PRO A 208 -3.88 2.03 15.85
C PRO A 208 -3.59 0.72 15.13
N GLU A 209 -4.62 -0.01 14.71
CA GLU A 209 -4.52 -1.30 14.02
C GLU A 209 -3.82 -1.15 12.66
N ARG A 210 -4.06 -0.05 11.95
CA ARG A 210 -3.44 0.24 10.66
C ARG A 210 -1.99 0.67 10.82
N ALA A 211 -1.70 1.55 11.79
CA ALA A 211 -0.34 1.94 12.11
C ALA A 211 0.51 0.71 12.50
N GLN A 212 -0.06 -0.19 13.33
CA GLN A 212 0.58 -1.44 13.72
C GLN A 212 0.81 -2.37 12.54
N LEU A 213 -0.18 -2.50 11.63
CA LEU A 213 -0.05 -3.32 10.43
C LEU A 213 1.13 -2.88 9.55
N TYR A 214 1.24 -1.58 9.26
CA TYR A 214 2.34 -1.06 8.43
C TYR A 214 3.70 -1.40 9.01
N SER A 215 3.85 -1.15 10.31
CA SER A 215 5.07 -1.45 11.04
C SER A 215 5.37 -2.96 11.09
N LEU A 216 4.36 -3.78 11.32
CA LEU A 216 4.48 -5.25 11.33
C LEU A 216 4.95 -5.79 9.97
N CYS A 217 4.35 -5.32 8.88
CA CYS A 217 4.71 -5.76 7.54
C CYS A 217 6.15 -5.40 7.20
N GLU A 218 6.60 -4.21 7.56
CA GLU A 218 7.99 -3.82 7.38
C GLU A 218 8.95 -4.70 8.17
N GLN A 219 8.64 -4.96 9.44
CA GLN A 219 9.45 -5.83 10.30
C GLN A 219 9.56 -7.26 9.74
N LEU A 220 8.47 -7.80 9.21
CA LEU A 220 8.43 -9.17 8.68
C LEU A 220 8.90 -9.26 7.21
N GLY A 221 9.23 -8.13 6.58
CA GLY A 221 9.58 -8.06 5.18
C GLY A 221 8.43 -8.44 4.24
N VAL A 222 7.17 -8.23 4.67
CA VAL A 222 5.97 -8.40 3.83
C VAL A 222 5.71 -7.08 3.12
N GLY A 223 5.96 -7.04 1.81
CA GLY A 223 5.77 -5.83 1.01
C GLY A 223 4.29 -5.49 0.83
N MET A 224 3.99 -4.21 0.59
CA MET A 224 2.64 -3.76 0.28
C MET A 224 2.57 -3.07 -1.08
N THR A 225 1.57 -3.43 -1.86
CA THR A 225 1.02 -2.59 -2.92
C THR A 225 -0.29 -1.99 -2.45
N VAL A 226 -0.60 -0.78 -2.91
CA VAL A 226 -1.73 -0.01 -2.40
C VAL A 226 -2.86 0.03 -3.42
N MET A 227 -4.05 -0.41 -3.00
CA MET A 227 -5.31 -0.14 -3.69
C MET A 227 -6.05 1.03 -3.00
N LYS A 228 -7.03 1.62 -3.73
CA LYS A 228 -7.90 2.70 -3.22
C LYS A 228 -7.13 3.96 -2.75
N GLY A 229 -5.92 4.20 -3.25
CA GLY A 229 -5.07 5.34 -2.84
C GLY A 229 -5.73 6.71 -2.97
N TYR A 230 -6.71 6.84 -3.85
CA TYR A 230 -7.52 8.05 -4.06
C TYR A 230 -8.92 7.99 -3.44
N ALA A 231 -9.22 6.94 -2.65
CA ALA A 231 -10.56 6.68 -2.10
C ALA A 231 -11.68 6.75 -3.17
N GLY A 232 -11.44 6.18 -4.36
CA GLY A 232 -12.38 6.28 -5.49
C GLY A 232 -12.53 7.68 -6.08
N GLY A 233 -11.52 8.54 -5.91
CA GLY A 233 -11.55 9.94 -6.36
C GLY A 233 -12.14 10.92 -5.35
N ARG A 234 -12.72 10.45 -4.24
CA ARG A 234 -13.36 11.30 -3.22
C ARG A 234 -12.41 12.33 -2.62
N LEU A 235 -11.11 12.03 -2.54
CA LEU A 235 -10.12 12.93 -1.95
C LEU A 235 -9.80 14.15 -2.83
N PHE A 236 -10.20 14.17 -4.10
CA PHE A 236 -9.89 15.24 -5.04
C PHE A 236 -10.86 16.45 -4.96
N SER A 237 -11.91 16.35 -4.17
CA SER A 237 -12.89 17.41 -3.99
C SER A 237 -13.16 17.68 -2.51
N ALA A 238 -13.23 18.94 -2.12
CA ALA A 238 -13.60 19.32 -0.75
C ALA A 238 -15.04 18.89 -0.39
N GLU A 239 -15.91 18.76 -1.38
CA GLU A 239 -17.30 18.33 -1.19
C GLU A 239 -17.40 16.86 -0.80
N SER A 240 -16.66 15.98 -1.52
CA SER A 240 -16.70 14.53 -1.32
C SER A 240 -15.67 14.03 -0.30
N SER A 241 -14.64 14.81 -0.01
CA SER A 241 -13.60 14.44 0.97
C SER A 241 -14.16 14.50 2.41
N PRO A 242 -13.90 13.46 3.24
CA PRO A 242 -14.28 13.50 4.66
C PRO A 242 -13.57 14.63 5.42
N PHE A 243 -12.44 15.12 4.92
CA PHE A 243 -11.68 16.23 5.49
C PHE A 243 -12.27 17.60 5.19
N LYS A 244 -13.28 17.71 4.31
CA LYS A 244 -13.81 18.97 3.77
C LYS A 244 -12.74 19.83 3.11
N THR A 245 -11.70 19.19 2.60
CA THR A 245 -10.62 19.77 1.81
C THR A 245 -10.18 18.77 0.74
N ALA A 246 -9.68 19.27 -0.38
CA ALA A 246 -9.17 18.43 -1.47
C ALA A 246 -7.69 18.12 -1.27
N LEU A 247 -7.28 16.93 -1.69
CA LEU A 247 -5.88 16.55 -1.89
C LEU A 247 -5.61 16.38 -3.39
N THR A 248 -4.37 16.62 -3.80
CA THR A 248 -3.92 16.34 -5.15
C THR A 248 -3.53 14.86 -5.34
N PRO A 249 -3.47 14.33 -6.57
CA PRO A 249 -2.92 13.01 -6.83
C PRO A 249 -1.51 12.84 -6.24
N VAL A 250 -0.65 13.85 -6.37
CA VAL A 250 0.72 13.86 -5.81
C VAL A 250 0.71 13.69 -4.30
N GLN A 251 -0.17 14.41 -3.59
CA GLN A 251 -0.31 14.31 -2.14
C GLN A 251 -0.84 12.93 -1.69
N CYS A 252 -1.80 12.37 -2.41
CA CYS A 252 -2.33 11.03 -2.13
C CYS A 252 -1.26 9.94 -2.34
N ILE A 253 -0.47 10.04 -3.41
CA ILE A 253 0.65 9.13 -3.70
C ILE A 253 1.70 9.25 -2.59
N HIS A 254 2.08 10.48 -2.25
CA HIS A 254 3.07 10.71 -1.20
C HIS A 254 2.62 10.18 0.16
N TYR A 255 1.35 10.38 0.51
CA TYR A 255 0.76 9.80 1.72
C TYR A 255 0.95 8.29 1.76
N ALA A 256 0.57 7.57 0.70
CA ALA A 256 0.67 6.12 0.65
C ALA A 256 2.13 5.64 0.73
N LEU A 257 3.02 6.25 -0.05
CA LEU A 257 4.44 5.87 -0.14
C LEU A 257 5.26 6.21 1.11
N THR A 258 4.75 7.06 2.01
CA THR A 258 5.37 7.30 3.33
C THR A 258 4.97 6.27 4.39
N ARG A 259 4.00 5.38 4.11
CA ARG A 259 3.68 4.28 5.03
C ARG A 259 4.77 3.21 5.00
N PRO A 260 5.13 2.65 6.18
CA PRO A 260 6.05 1.51 6.23
C PRO A 260 5.58 0.37 5.34
N ALA A 261 6.53 -0.39 4.77
CA ALA A 261 6.33 -1.54 3.89
C ALA A 261 5.67 -1.25 2.53
N VAL A 262 5.17 -0.04 2.26
CA VAL A 262 4.56 0.30 0.97
C VAL A 262 5.63 0.49 -0.10
N ALA A 263 5.53 -0.32 -1.16
CA ALA A 263 6.44 -0.28 -2.30
C ALA A 263 5.84 0.42 -3.53
N SER A 264 4.53 0.27 -3.77
CA SER A 264 3.86 0.82 -4.96
C SER A 264 2.41 1.19 -4.67
N ILE A 265 1.93 2.25 -5.30
CA ILE A 265 0.51 2.60 -5.34
C ILE A 265 -0.06 2.26 -6.72
N LEU A 266 -1.08 1.37 -6.74
CA LEU A 266 -1.76 0.94 -7.95
C LEU A 266 -2.90 1.91 -8.26
N ALA A 267 -2.58 2.94 -9.04
CA ALA A 267 -3.52 3.97 -9.41
C ALA A 267 -4.40 3.52 -10.58
N GLY A 268 -5.68 3.85 -10.53
CA GLY A 268 -6.59 3.62 -11.63
C GLY A 268 -6.42 4.71 -12.69
N PHE A 269 -6.16 4.32 -13.92
CA PHE A 269 -6.00 5.23 -15.04
C PHE A 269 -7.05 4.94 -16.11
N ASP A 270 -7.79 5.98 -16.51
CA ASP A 270 -8.73 5.94 -17.63
C ASP A 270 -8.09 6.39 -18.95
N THR A 271 -7.10 7.28 -18.85
CA THR A 271 -6.45 7.89 -20.01
C THR A 271 -4.94 8.06 -19.78
N PRO A 272 -4.15 8.26 -20.85
CA PRO A 272 -2.73 8.61 -20.73
C PRO A 272 -2.45 9.85 -19.86
N GLU A 273 -3.34 10.84 -19.86
CA GLU A 273 -3.22 12.06 -19.04
C GLU A 273 -3.34 11.75 -17.55
N HIS A 274 -4.13 10.73 -17.16
CA HIS A 274 -4.18 10.26 -15.77
C HIS A 274 -2.83 9.64 -15.35
N VAL A 275 -2.15 8.93 -16.26
CA VAL A 275 -0.78 8.43 -16.03
C VAL A 275 0.15 9.61 -15.80
N ASP A 276 0.11 10.63 -16.68
CA ASP A 276 0.96 11.83 -16.56
C ASP A 276 0.74 12.56 -15.23
N SER A 277 -0.51 12.68 -14.81
CA SER A 277 -0.88 13.31 -13.54
C SER A 277 -0.31 12.57 -12.32
N ALA A 278 -0.26 11.23 -12.39
CA ALA A 278 0.30 10.43 -11.31
C ALA A 278 1.83 10.46 -11.31
N VAL A 279 2.47 10.29 -12.47
CA VAL A 279 3.94 10.27 -12.57
C VAL A 279 4.58 11.65 -12.34
N ALA A 280 3.80 12.73 -12.38
CA ALA A 280 4.24 14.05 -11.92
C ALA A 280 4.78 14.01 -10.46
N TYR A 281 4.37 13.04 -9.67
CA TYR A 281 4.91 12.78 -8.33
C TYR A 281 6.43 12.62 -8.31
N GLU A 282 7.02 12.02 -9.33
CA GLU A 282 8.46 11.69 -9.37
C GLU A 282 9.35 12.95 -9.38
N THR A 283 8.83 14.04 -9.98
CA THR A 283 9.52 15.33 -10.08
C THR A 283 8.92 16.42 -9.22
N ALA A 284 7.86 16.10 -8.46
CA ALA A 284 7.16 17.04 -7.60
C ALA A 284 8.07 17.56 -6.48
N THR A 285 7.93 18.84 -6.16
CA THR A 285 8.61 19.49 -5.04
C THR A 285 8.07 19.02 -3.70
N GLU A 286 8.79 19.25 -2.61
CA GLU A 286 8.32 18.93 -1.26
C GLU A 286 7.04 19.70 -0.90
N GLU A 287 6.84 20.90 -1.43
CA GLU A 287 5.62 21.70 -1.23
C GLU A 287 4.43 21.05 -1.94
N GLU A 288 4.60 20.56 -3.17
CA GLU A 288 3.55 19.84 -3.91
C GLU A 288 3.17 18.52 -3.26
N LYS A 289 4.11 17.86 -2.58
CA LYS A 289 3.91 16.62 -1.83
C LYS A 289 3.29 16.83 -0.44
N ASP A 290 3.23 18.07 0.06
CA ASP A 290 2.81 18.36 1.43
C ASP A 290 1.32 18.10 1.66
N TYR A 291 0.98 16.82 1.88
CA TYR A 291 -0.33 16.40 2.37
C TYR A 291 -0.52 16.73 3.86
N ALA A 292 0.59 16.80 4.61
CA ALA A 292 0.56 16.93 6.06
C ALA A 292 -0.02 18.26 6.52
N SER A 293 0.45 19.37 5.92
CA SER A 293 -0.10 20.70 6.21
C SER A 293 -1.57 20.83 5.80
N VAL A 294 -2.00 20.14 4.74
CA VAL A 294 -3.41 20.12 4.31
C VAL A 294 -4.27 19.38 5.33
N LEU A 295 -3.87 18.16 5.73
CA LEU A 295 -4.62 17.34 6.69
C LEU A 295 -4.60 17.92 8.11
N ALA A 296 -3.51 18.59 8.51
CA ALA A 296 -3.43 19.22 9.83
C ALA A 296 -4.39 20.40 9.97
N LYS A 297 -4.66 21.11 8.88
CA LYS A 297 -5.54 22.28 8.81
C LYS A 297 -6.95 21.95 8.30
N ALA A 298 -7.22 20.66 8.05
CA ALA A 298 -8.52 20.25 7.50
C ALA A 298 -9.67 20.68 8.41
N PRO A 299 -10.79 21.17 7.85
CA PRO A 299 -11.97 21.57 8.63
C PRO A 299 -12.61 20.44 9.44
N ALA A 300 -12.43 19.18 8.99
CA ALA A 300 -12.93 18.00 9.67
C ALA A 300 -11.83 16.93 9.74
N HIS A 301 -11.88 16.09 10.75
CA HIS A 301 -11.00 14.92 10.94
C HIS A 301 -9.50 15.20 10.80
N ALA A 302 -9.04 16.35 11.33
CA ALA A 302 -7.63 16.72 11.27
C ALA A 302 -6.75 15.66 11.94
N TYR A 303 -5.59 15.39 11.30
CA TYR A 303 -4.56 14.51 11.86
C TYR A 303 -3.75 15.29 12.91
N TYR A 304 -4.04 15.10 14.18
CA TYR A 304 -3.34 15.82 15.26
C TYR A 304 -2.72 14.85 16.27
N GLY A 305 -1.51 15.19 16.74
CA GLY A 305 -0.80 14.41 17.77
C GLY A 305 -0.11 13.14 17.28
N GLN A 306 -0.34 12.68 16.05
CA GLN A 306 0.23 11.45 15.50
C GLN A 306 1.32 11.70 14.48
N CYS A 307 2.41 10.93 14.56
CA CYS A 307 3.47 10.97 13.56
C CYS A 307 3.05 10.19 12.31
N THR A 308 3.07 10.86 11.16
CA THR A 308 2.79 10.25 9.86
C THR A 308 4.06 10.02 9.03
N TYR A 309 5.23 10.15 9.64
CA TYR A 309 6.56 10.01 9.02
C TYR A 309 6.78 10.94 7.82
N CYS A 310 6.08 12.08 7.77
CA CYS A 310 6.07 13.02 6.65
C CYS A 310 7.37 13.84 6.46
N GLY A 311 8.28 13.81 7.45
CA GLY A 311 9.59 14.47 7.35
C GLY A 311 9.64 15.96 7.69
N HIS A 312 8.52 16.66 7.92
CA HIS A 312 8.49 18.11 8.23
C HIS A 312 9.32 18.52 9.46
N CYS A 313 9.61 17.59 10.36
CA CYS A 313 10.47 17.83 11.52
C CYS A 313 11.94 18.08 11.16
N ALA A 314 12.37 17.72 9.94
CA ALA A 314 13.73 17.99 9.45
C ALA A 314 13.91 19.47 9.02
N PRO A 315 15.17 19.99 9.05
CA PRO A 315 16.36 19.35 9.57
C PRO A 315 16.46 19.43 11.10
N CYS A 316 17.00 18.41 11.73
CA CYS A 316 17.35 18.46 13.14
C CYS A 316 18.75 19.07 13.31
N PRO A 317 18.98 20.04 14.24
CA PRO A 317 20.30 20.63 14.47
C PRO A 317 21.33 19.63 14.99
N LYS A 318 20.87 18.46 15.50
CA LYS A 318 21.72 17.35 15.91
C LYS A 318 21.79 16.23 14.86
N GLY A 319 21.22 16.42 13.67
CA GLY A 319 21.26 15.42 12.60
C GLY A 319 20.39 14.21 12.83
N ILE A 320 19.45 14.25 13.78
CA ILE A 320 18.53 13.13 14.04
C ILE A 320 17.54 13.01 12.89
N ASP A 321 17.43 11.82 12.29
CA ASP A 321 16.29 11.46 11.46
C ASP A 321 15.09 11.12 12.37
N ILE A 322 14.33 12.14 12.71
CA ILE A 322 13.21 12.06 13.64
C ILE A 322 12.12 11.11 13.13
N ALA A 323 11.86 11.12 11.82
CA ALA A 323 10.86 10.23 11.22
C ALA A 323 11.26 8.76 11.37
N MET A 324 12.54 8.45 11.12
CA MET A 324 13.10 7.11 11.32
C MET A 324 13.11 6.70 12.80
N VAL A 325 13.54 7.57 13.70
CA VAL A 325 13.52 7.28 15.16
C VAL A 325 12.10 6.99 15.63
N ASN A 326 11.10 7.78 15.22
CA ASN A 326 9.69 7.52 15.54
C ASN A 326 9.23 6.17 15.00
N LYS A 327 9.58 5.85 13.75
CA LYS A 327 9.24 4.57 13.13
C LYS A 327 9.83 3.38 13.90
N LEU A 328 11.12 3.44 14.25
CA LEU A 328 11.78 2.38 15.04
C LEU A 328 11.16 2.25 16.45
N CYS A 329 10.78 3.39 17.07
CA CYS A 329 10.11 3.39 18.36
C CYS A 329 8.73 2.74 18.27
N ASP A 330 7.94 3.05 17.25
CA ASP A 330 6.62 2.45 17.03
C ASP A 330 6.73 0.94 16.77
N LEU A 331 7.74 0.50 16.00
CA LEU A 331 8.06 -0.92 15.80
C LEU A 331 8.43 -1.63 17.12
N ALA A 332 9.23 -0.98 17.93
CA ALA A 332 9.68 -1.57 19.20
C ALA A 332 8.54 -1.74 20.21
N LYS A 333 7.61 -0.77 20.28
CA LYS A 333 6.43 -0.82 21.15
C LYS A 333 5.44 -1.95 20.83
N MET A 334 5.49 -2.47 19.62
CA MET A 334 4.65 -3.61 19.22
C MET A 334 5.16 -4.95 19.70
N GLN A 335 6.35 -4.99 20.29
CA GLN A 335 7.00 -6.22 20.74
C GLN A 335 7.00 -6.29 22.28
N PRO A 336 6.88 -7.49 22.87
CA PRO A 336 7.06 -7.65 24.33
C PRO A 336 8.43 -7.18 24.82
N GLU A 337 9.45 -7.37 23.96
CA GLU A 337 10.82 -6.92 24.16
C GLU A 337 11.37 -6.36 22.85
N VAL A 338 12.27 -5.37 22.94
CA VAL A 338 12.91 -4.78 21.77
C VAL A 338 13.80 -5.81 21.07
N PRO A 339 13.49 -6.21 19.81
CA PRO A 339 14.31 -7.18 19.09
C PRO A 339 15.76 -6.68 18.91
N ALA A 340 16.73 -7.60 18.99
CA ALA A 340 18.14 -7.26 18.83
C ALA A 340 18.47 -6.58 17.51
N ALA A 341 17.84 -7.01 16.40
CA ALA A 341 18.01 -6.39 15.08
C ALA A 341 17.50 -4.94 15.05
N LEU A 342 16.37 -4.66 15.71
CA LEU A 342 15.80 -3.33 15.78
C LEU A 342 16.65 -2.40 16.65
N ARG A 343 17.19 -2.93 17.75
CA ARG A 343 18.17 -2.24 18.61
C ARG A 343 19.44 -1.89 17.82
N ALA A 344 20.00 -2.86 17.11
CA ALA A 344 21.19 -2.63 16.29
C ALA A 344 20.94 -1.57 15.18
N HIS A 345 19.74 -1.55 14.60
CA HIS A 345 19.39 -0.51 13.61
C HIS A 345 19.33 0.88 14.27
N TYR A 346 18.69 1.00 15.45
CA TYR A 346 18.62 2.27 16.18
C TYR A 346 20.00 2.77 16.61
N GLU A 347 20.85 1.88 17.15
CA GLU A 347 22.23 2.19 17.54
C GLU A 347 23.13 2.55 16.35
N GLY A 348 22.83 1.99 15.16
CA GLY A 348 23.54 2.28 13.92
C GLY A 348 23.16 3.60 13.24
N LEU A 349 22.15 4.33 13.76
CA LEU A 349 21.81 5.66 13.27
C LEU A 349 22.96 6.64 13.58
N SER A 350 23.24 7.54 12.65
CA SER A 350 24.27 8.60 12.83
C SER A 350 23.98 9.53 14.00
N ALA A 351 22.70 9.73 14.33
CA ALA A 351 22.20 10.37 15.55
C ALA A 351 20.82 9.79 15.88
N ASN A 352 20.53 9.61 17.15
CA ASN A 352 19.31 8.98 17.63
C ASN A 352 18.61 9.80 18.73
N GLY A 353 17.60 9.21 19.40
CA GLY A 353 16.82 9.90 20.43
C GLY A 353 17.64 10.45 21.60
N GLY A 354 18.77 9.81 21.93
CA GLY A 354 19.69 10.22 22.97
C GLY A 354 20.43 11.51 22.68
N ASP A 355 20.62 11.84 21.40
CA ASP A 355 21.26 13.08 20.97
C ASP A 355 20.33 14.31 21.02
N CYS A 356 19.06 14.10 21.39
CA CYS A 356 18.05 15.16 21.41
C CYS A 356 18.32 16.18 22.52
N ILE A 357 18.56 17.43 22.14
CA ILE A 357 18.76 18.54 23.06
C ILE A 357 17.47 19.25 23.47
N SER A 358 16.31 18.73 23.11
CA SER A 358 14.98 19.28 23.40
C SER A 358 14.79 20.75 22.99
N CYS A 359 15.41 21.17 21.87
CA CYS A 359 15.29 22.52 21.36
C CYS A 359 13.91 22.87 20.76
N LYS A 360 13.06 21.86 20.55
CA LYS A 360 11.69 21.94 20.04
C LYS A 360 11.52 22.49 18.60
N SER A 361 12.57 22.81 17.89
CA SER A 361 12.46 23.32 16.51
C SER A 361 11.72 22.37 15.56
N CYS A 362 11.76 21.05 15.83
CA CYS A 362 10.99 20.04 15.12
C CYS A 362 9.49 20.07 15.46
N GLU A 363 9.13 20.42 16.71
CA GLU A 363 7.73 20.56 17.15
C GLU A 363 7.08 21.78 16.51
N GLU A 364 7.82 22.91 16.39
CA GLU A 364 7.35 24.12 15.72
C GLU A 364 7.06 23.90 14.24
N ARG A 365 7.80 23.00 13.59
CA ARG A 365 7.60 22.62 12.18
C ARG A 365 6.59 21.53 11.97
N CYS A 366 6.24 20.77 13.03
CA CYS A 366 5.34 19.64 12.90
C CYS A 366 3.90 20.08 12.64
N PRO A 367 3.32 19.84 11.45
CA PRO A 367 1.95 20.25 11.17
C PRO A 367 0.93 19.56 12.07
N PHE A 368 1.25 18.37 12.60
CA PHE A 368 0.37 17.58 13.43
C PHE A 368 0.54 17.82 14.94
N GLY A 369 1.39 18.75 15.37
CA GLY A 369 1.60 19.05 16.79
C GLY A 369 2.14 17.87 17.60
N VAL A 370 2.95 16.99 16.99
CA VAL A 370 3.55 15.84 17.68
C VAL A 370 4.55 16.33 18.72
N PRO A 371 4.49 15.86 19.98
CA PRO A 371 5.46 16.20 21.02
C PRO A 371 6.78 15.45 20.80
N VAL A 372 7.53 15.89 19.77
CA VAL A 372 8.72 15.18 19.25
C VAL A 372 9.79 15.01 20.32
N SER A 373 10.05 16.03 21.14
CA SER A 373 11.06 15.95 22.20
C SER A 373 10.74 14.86 23.23
N GLU A 374 9.47 14.62 23.50
CA GLU A 374 9.03 13.54 24.40
C GLU A 374 9.20 12.19 23.74
N LYS A 375 8.83 12.08 22.46
CA LYS A 375 9.03 10.84 21.68
C LYS A 375 10.51 10.47 21.53
N MET A 376 11.41 11.45 21.38
CA MET A 376 12.85 11.19 21.34
C MET A 376 13.36 10.65 22.68
N ARG A 377 12.92 11.24 23.82
CA ARG A 377 13.25 10.71 25.15
C ARG A 377 12.66 9.32 25.41
N GLU A 378 11.47 9.07 24.90
CA GLU A 378 10.83 7.75 24.99
C GLU A 378 11.62 6.70 24.18
N ALA A 379 11.99 7.02 22.95
CA ALA A 379 12.80 6.17 22.09
C ALA A 379 14.15 5.85 22.77
N HIS A 380 14.84 6.85 23.30
CA HIS A 380 16.09 6.67 24.01
C HIS A 380 15.94 5.68 25.19
N ARG A 381 14.93 5.87 26.06
CA ARG A 381 14.66 4.95 27.16
C ARG A 381 14.32 3.54 26.70
N LEU A 382 13.57 3.40 25.62
CA LEU A 382 13.12 2.11 25.09
C LEU A 382 14.30 1.29 24.54
N PHE A 383 15.22 1.94 23.88
CA PHE A 383 16.36 1.25 23.24
C PHE A 383 17.57 1.11 24.16
N GLU A 384 17.78 1.98 25.14
CA GLU A 384 18.89 1.89 26.08
C GLU A 384 18.51 1.25 27.43
N GLY A 385 17.22 1.24 27.81
CA GLY A 385 16.74 0.91 29.16
C GLY A 385 16.71 -0.56 29.55
N ALA A 386 17.21 -1.49 28.75
CA ALA A 386 17.29 -2.92 29.09
C ALA A 386 18.70 -3.39 29.49
N GLY A 387 19.62 -2.49 29.77
CA GLY A 387 21.02 -2.79 29.98
C GLY A 387 21.68 -2.11 31.20
N ARG A 388 20.97 -1.95 32.33
CA ARG A 388 21.63 -1.69 33.64
C ARG A 388 20.81 -2.23 34.79
#